data_29c4c0e370b38642719b99de38e00e3d
#
_entry.id   29c4c0e370b38642719b99de38e00e3d
#
_cell.length_a   1.000
_cell.length_b   1.000
_cell.length_c   1.000
_cell.angle_alpha   90.00
_cell.angle_beta   90.00
_cell.angle_gamma   90.00
#
_symmetry.space_group_name_H-M   'P 1'
#
loop_
_entity.id
_entity.type
_entity.pdbx_description
1 polymer ?
#
loop_
_entity_poly.entity_id
_entity_poly.type
_entity_poly.pdbx_seq_one_letter_code
_entity_poly.pdbx_strand_id
1 'polypeptide(L)'
;MINIDISLNEEGQVTDVIMDGHAEHGEYGHDIVCAGASAVLFGSVNAIMGLTSERPDIDYDDDGGYFHYRSVQLNDEKAQLILQAMLVSLQTIEDEYHDNIKLNYK
;
A
#
# COMPACT_ATOMS: atom_id res chain seq x y z
N MET A 1 -11.71 10.02 0.26
CA MET A 1 -10.28 10.08 0.63
C MET A 1 -9.75 8.66 0.81
N ILE A 2 -8.73 8.32 0.09
CA ILE A 2 -8.01 7.06 0.27
C ILE A 2 -6.97 7.29 1.34
N ASN A 3 -7.00 6.46 2.38
CA ASN A 3 -6.01 6.53 3.46
C ASN A 3 -5.09 5.32 3.37
N ILE A 4 -3.80 5.58 3.43
CA ILE A 4 -2.79 4.52 3.47
C ILE A 4 -1.97 4.73 4.72
N ASP A 5 -2.12 3.79 5.66
CA ASP A 5 -1.42 3.82 6.94
C ASP A 5 -0.24 2.86 6.87
N ILE A 6 0.94 3.39 7.11
CA ILE A 6 2.19 2.63 7.05
C ILE A 6 2.79 2.58 8.45
N SER A 7 3.06 1.37 8.93
CA SER A 7 3.73 1.17 10.21
C SER A 7 5.15 0.73 9.98
N LEU A 8 6.07 1.38 10.69
CA LEU A 8 7.50 1.06 10.65
C LEU A 8 7.93 0.65 12.05
N ASN A 9 8.88 -0.28 12.14
CA ASN A 9 9.49 -0.61 13.42
C ASN A 9 10.68 0.32 13.70
N GLU A 10 11.36 0.09 14.81
CA GLU A 10 12.50 0.93 15.21
C GLU A 10 13.65 0.90 14.21
N GLU A 11 13.76 -0.16 13.44
CA GLU A 11 14.82 -0.33 12.43
C GLU A 11 14.43 0.23 11.07
N GLY A 12 13.24 0.84 10.97
CA GLY A 12 12.76 1.42 9.72
C GLY A 12 12.16 0.42 8.75
N GLN A 13 11.96 -0.83 9.18
CA GLN A 13 11.33 -1.84 8.34
C GLN A 13 9.82 -1.67 8.32
N VAL A 14 9.21 -1.87 7.16
CA VAL A 14 7.76 -1.80 7.02
C VAL A 14 7.14 -3.05 7.62
N THR A 15 6.31 -2.87 8.63
CA THR A 15 5.60 -3.98 9.28
C THR A 15 4.19 -4.16 8.73
N ASP A 16 3.51 -3.06 8.46
CA ASP A 16 2.11 -3.06 8.02
C ASP A 16 1.86 -1.97 7.00
N VAL A 17 0.98 -2.25 6.04
CA VAL A 17 0.42 -1.26 5.13
C VAL A 17 -1.08 -1.51 5.06
N ILE A 18 -1.88 -0.51 5.40
CA ILE A 18 -3.34 -0.60 5.35
C ILE A 18 -3.84 0.44 4.36
N MET A 19 -4.61 0.01 3.37
CA MET A 19 -5.30 0.91 2.45
C MET A 19 -6.81 0.80 2.67
N ASP A 20 -7.45 1.95 2.76
CA ASP A 20 -8.86 2.00 3.09
C ASP A 20 -9.50 3.22 2.41
N GLY A 21 -10.80 3.13 2.16
CA GLY A 21 -11.58 4.22 1.57
C GLY A 21 -11.63 4.24 0.04
N HIS A 22 -10.99 3.31 -0.63
CA HIS A 22 -10.89 3.35 -2.09
C HIS A 22 -12.14 2.87 -2.81
N ALA A 23 -13.09 2.26 -2.12
CA ALA A 23 -14.32 1.79 -2.72
C ALA A 23 -15.41 2.85 -2.83
N GLU A 24 -15.14 4.07 -2.38
CA GLU A 24 -16.13 5.13 -2.43
C GLU A 24 -16.37 5.58 -3.87
N HIS A 25 -17.65 5.75 -4.21
CA HIS A 25 -18.03 6.33 -5.50
C HIS A 25 -17.86 7.83 -5.38
N GLY A 26 -16.99 8.37 -6.16
CA GLY A 26 -16.64 9.73 -5.98
C GLY A 26 -16.45 10.50 -7.25
N GLU A 27 -15.78 11.59 -7.07
CA GLU A 27 -15.43 12.50 -8.12
C GLU A 27 -14.44 11.85 -9.09
N TYR A 28 -14.33 12.40 -10.27
CA TYR A 28 -13.46 11.94 -11.33
C TYR A 28 -12.01 11.67 -10.85
N GLY A 29 -11.46 12.62 -10.07
CA GLY A 29 -10.09 12.47 -9.57
C GLY A 29 -9.93 11.31 -8.60
N HIS A 30 -10.97 10.98 -7.85
CA HIS A 30 -10.94 9.86 -6.91
C HIS A 30 -10.82 8.53 -7.65
N ASP A 31 -11.56 8.34 -8.75
CA ASP A 31 -11.52 7.09 -9.52
C ASP A 31 -10.15 6.83 -10.12
N ILE A 32 -9.50 7.86 -10.65
CA ILE A 32 -8.16 7.76 -11.22
C ILE A 32 -7.15 7.40 -10.14
N VAL A 33 -7.22 8.08 -9.01
CA VAL A 33 -6.32 7.86 -7.89
C VAL A 33 -6.52 6.46 -7.31
N CYS A 34 -7.77 6.04 -7.18
CA CYS A 34 -8.10 4.71 -6.69
C CYS A 34 -7.50 3.63 -7.57
N ALA A 35 -7.64 3.76 -8.89
CA ALA A 35 -7.07 2.81 -9.85
C ALA A 35 -5.54 2.81 -9.78
N GLY A 36 -4.93 3.99 -9.72
CA GLY A 36 -3.48 4.11 -9.63
C GLY A 36 -2.91 3.52 -8.34
N ALA A 37 -3.49 3.88 -7.22
CA ALA A 37 -3.06 3.39 -5.91
C ALA A 37 -3.23 1.87 -5.81
N SER A 38 -4.35 1.35 -6.31
CA SER A 38 -4.62 -0.09 -6.30
C SER A 38 -3.62 -0.85 -7.18
N ALA A 39 -3.30 -0.32 -8.35
CA ALA A 39 -2.32 -0.94 -9.25
C ALA A 39 -0.95 -1.01 -8.59
N VAL A 40 -0.52 0.08 -7.95
CA VAL A 40 0.77 0.12 -7.25
C VAL A 40 0.79 -0.86 -6.09
N LEU A 41 -0.25 -0.82 -5.24
CA LEU A 41 -0.29 -1.67 -4.05
C LEU A 41 -0.36 -3.15 -4.43
N PHE A 42 -1.33 -3.54 -5.23
CA PHE A 42 -1.52 -4.94 -5.57
C PHE A 42 -0.40 -5.48 -6.46
N GLY A 43 0.11 -4.65 -7.37
CA GLY A 43 1.27 -5.03 -8.18
C GLY A 43 2.50 -5.27 -7.33
N SER A 44 2.73 -4.43 -6.33
CA SER A 44 3.86 -4.59 -5.41
C SER A 44 3.72 -5.84 -4.55
N VAL A 45 2.51 -6.10 -4.03
CA VAL A 45 2.25 -7.31 -3.24
C VAL A 45 2.47 -8.57 -4.08
N ASN A 46 1.99 -8.56 -5.33
CA ASN A 46 2.21 -9.69 -6.24
C ASN A 46 3.69 -9.86 -6.56
N ALA A 47 4.44 -8.76 -6.71
CA ALA A 47 5.88 -8.81 -6.92
C ALA A 47 6.60 -9.44 -5.72
N ILE A 48 6.21 -9.08 -4.51
CA ILE A 48 6.77 -9.66 -3.29
C ILE A 48 6.55 -11.17 -3.29
N MET A 49 5.33 -11.60 -3.57
CA MET A 49 4.99 -13.03 -3.55
C MET A 49 5.66 -13.81 -4.68
N GLY A 50 5.89 -13.16 -5.83
CA GLY A 50 6.48 -13.82 -6.99
C GLY A 50 8.00 -13.77 -7.05
N LEU A 51 8.62 -12.80 -6.41
CA LEU A 51 10.06 -12.54 -6.56
C LEU A 51 10.86 -12.71 -5.27
N THR A 52 10.21 -12.90 -4.15
CA THR A 52 10.89 -13.06 -2.85
C THR A 52 10.37 -14.28 -2.11
N SER A 53 11.02 -14.60 -0.99
CA SER A 53 10.57 -15.68 -0.11
C SER A 53 9.50 -15.22 0.89
N GLU A 54 9.23 -13.93 0.95
CA GLU A 54 8.22 -13.41 1.87
C GLU A 54 6.82 -13.94 1.52
N ARG A 55 6.10 -14.33 2.56
CA ARG A 55 4.69 -14.74 2.44
C ARG A 55 3.90 -13.93 3.47
N PRO A 56 3.49 -12.71 3.09
CA PRO A 56 2.82 -11.81 4.02
C PRO A 56 1.46 -12.32 4.45
N ASP A 57 1.00 -11.85 5.60
CA ASP A 57 -0.39 -12.03 6.01
C ASP A 57 -1.22 -10.95 5.34
N ILE A 58 -2.24 -11.35 4.62
CA ILE A 58 -3.10 -10.43 3.88
C ILE A 58 -4.54 -10.57 4.34
N ASP A 59 -5.16 -9.45 4.63
CA ASP A 59 -6.57 -9.38 4.99
C ASP A 59 -7.22 -8.30 4.13
N TYR A 60 -8.44 -8.54 3.67
CA TYR A 60 -9.14 -7.59 2.81
C TYR A 60 -10.64 -7.84 2.84
N ASP A 61 -11.41 -6.81 2.50
CA ASP A 61 -12.84 -6.90 2.34
C ASP A 61 -13.18 -7.18 0.87
N ASP A 62 -14.19 -8.00 0.64
CA ASP A 62 -14.62 -8.39 -0.70
C ASP A 62 -15.11 -7.19 -1.53
N ASP A 63 -15.61 -6.15 -0.88
CA ASP A 63 -16.07 -4.94 -1.56
C ASP A 63 -14.94 -4.01 -2.00
N GLY A 64 -13.69 -4.36 -1.68
CA GLY A 64 -12.54 -3.57 -2.06
C GLY A 64 -12.28 -2.34 -1.19
N GLY A 65 -13.02 -2.16 -0.10
CA GLY A 65 -12.89 -0.97 0.75
C GLY A 65 -11.73 -1.00 1.73
N TYR A 66 -11.08 -2.13 1.88
CA TYR A 66 -10.06 -2.32 2.91
C TYR A 66 -9.05 -3.38 2.46
N PHE A 67 -7.78 -3.11 2.68
CA PHE A 67 -6.69 -4.05 2.41
C PHE A 67 -5.60 -3.86 3.45
N HIS A 68 -5.14 -4.96 4.05
CA HIS A 68 -4.07 -4.93 5.06
C HIS A 68 -2.98 -5.92 4.68
N TYR A 69 -1.78 -5.41 4.46
CA TYR A 69 -0.56 -6.17 4.28
C TYR A 69 0.19 -6.20 5.60
N ARG A 70 0.59 -7.38 6.06
CA ARG A 70 1.42 -7.52 7.25
C ARG A 70 2.66 -8.35 6.91
N SER A 71 3.83 -7.77 7.18
CA SER A 71 5.10 -8.44 6.95
C SER A 71 5.28 -9.60 7.94
N VAL A 72 5.75 -10.73 7.45
CA VAL A 72 6.07 -11.91 8.25
C VAL A 72 7.58 -12.05 8.39
N GLN A 73 8.32 -11.97 7.28
CA GLN A 73 9.78 -12.06 7.26
C GLN A 73 10.37 -10.66 7.16
N LEU A 74 10.50 -9.96 8.28
CA LEU A 74 11.01 -8.59 8.30
C LEU A 74 12.42 -8.47 7.76
N ASN A 75 13.20 -9.54 7.84
CA ASN A 75 14.59 -9.55 7.37
C ASN A 75 14.73 -9.87 5.88
N ASP A 76 13.63 -10.08 5.16
CA ASP A 76 13.69 -10.25 3.71
C ASP A 76 13.95 -8.89 3.06
N GLU A 77 15.22 -8.64 2.71
CA GLU A 77 15.64 -7.35 2.16
C GLU A 77 15.00 -7.04 0.82
N LYS A 78 14.73 -8.06 0.00
CA LYS A 78 14.08 -7.86 -1.29
C LYS A 78 12.63 -7.43 -1.11
N ALA A 79 11.92 -8.08 -0.20
CA ALA A 79 10.54 -7.70 0.10
C ALA A 79 10.48 -6.29 0.66
N GLN A 80 11.39 -5.94 1.57
CA GLN A 80 11.43 -4.59 2.13
C GLN A 80 11.77 -3.55 1.07
N LEU A 81 12.65 -3.86 0.12
CA LEU A 81 12.96 -2.94 -0.97
C LEU A 81 11.73 -2.70 -1.87
N ILE A 82 10.98 -3.76 -2.17
CA ILE A 82 9.74 -3.63 -2.96
C ILE A 82 8.72 -2.78 -2.21
N LEU A 83 8.59 -2.98 -0.89
CA LEU A 83 7.70 -2.15 -0.07
C LEU A 83 8.12 -0.68 -0.08
N GLN A 84 9.43 -0.41 0.02
CA GLN A 84 9.93 0.96 -0.05
C GLN A 84 9.64 1.60 -1.41
N ALA A 85 9.86 0.86 -2.49
CA ALA A 85 9.54 1.34 -3.83
C ALA A 85 8.04 1.62 -3.98
N MET A 86 7.20 0.76 -3.41
CA MET A 86 5.76 0.97 -3.38
C MET A 86 5.40 2.27 -2.67
N LEU A 87 6.02 2.55 -1.52
CA LEU A 87 5.77 3.77 -0.77
C LEU A 87 6.21 5.01 -1.55
N VAL A 88 7.34 4.95 -2.25
CA VAL A 88 7.78 6.06 -3.12
C VAL A 88 6.76 6.30 -4.21
N SER A 89 6.23 5.24 -4.82
CA SER A 89 5.22 5.35 -5.88
C SER A 89 3.91 5.94 -5.35
N LEU A 90 3.47 5.49 -4.17
CA LEU A 90 2.26 6.04 -3.54
C LEU A 90 2.45 7.50 -3.14
N GLN A 91 3.65 7.85 -2.65
CA GLN A 91 3.97 9.24 -2.34
C GLN A 91 3.92 10.12 -3.60
N THR A 92 4.36 9.59 -4.73
CA THR A 92 4.28 10.29 -6.01
C THR A 92 2.83 10.61 -6.36
N ILE A 93 1.92 9.67 -6.12
CA ILE A 93 0.49 9.90 -6.34
C ILE A 93 -0.03 10.97 -5.37
N GLU A 94 0.33 10.88 -4.10
CA GLU A 94 -0.11 11.87 -3.11
C GLU A 94 0.36 13.27 -3.46
N ASP A 95 1.58 13.43 -3.95
CA ASP A 95 2.12 14.73 -4.32
C ASP A 95 1.28 15.41 -5.39
N GLU A 96 0.70 14.65 -6.31
CA GLU A 96 -0.14 15.16 -7.40
C GLU A 96 -1.61 15.28 -6.98
N TYR A 97 -2.10 14.34 -6.16
CA TYR A 97 -3.52 14.19 -5.84
C TYR A 97 -3.78 14.22 -4.34
N HIS A 98 -3.15 15.18 -3.64
CA HIS A 98 -3.23 15.25 -2.17
C HIS A 98 -4.64 15.42 -1.61
N ASP A 99 -5.59 15.84 -2.44
CA ASP A 99 -7.00 15.93 -2.01
C ASP A 99 -7.72 14.58 -2.03
N ASN A 100 -7.12 13.57 -2.64
CA ASN A 100 -7.76 12.27 -2.87
C ASN A 100 -7.09 11.10 -2.15
N ILE A 101 -5.82 11.24 -1.78
CA ILE A 101 -5.07 10.18 -1.14
C ILE A 101 -4.15 10.78 -0.08
N LYS A 102 -4.00 10.05 1.03
CA LYS A 102 -3.13 10.48 2.11
C LYS A 102 -2.36 9.29 2.67
N LEU A 103 -1.03 9.45 2.76
CA LEU A 103 -0.14 8.50 3.41
C LEU A 103 0.10 8.96 4.85
N ASN A 104 -0.04 8.04 5.79
CA ASN A 104 0.18 8.29 7.21
C ASN A 104 1.23 7.29 7.71
N TYR A 105 2.31 7.81 8.27
CA TYR A 105 3.39 6.99 8.84
C TYR A 105 3.25 6.92 10.34
N LYS A 106 3.38 5.72 10.88
CA LYS A 106 3.23 5.48 12.31
C LYS A 106 4.46 4.80 12.91
#